data_ab0b358c85a78838abaa11cf9c16e2b7
#
_entry.id   ab0b358c85a78838abaa11cf9c16e2b7
#
_cell.length_a   1.000
_cell.length_b   1.000
_cell.length_c   1.000
_cell.angle_alpha   90.00
_cell.angle_beta   90.00
_cell.angle_gamma   90.00
#
_symmetry.space_group_name_H-M   'P 1'
#
loop_
_entity.id
_entity.type
_entity.pdbx_description
1 polymer ?
#
loop_
_entity_poly.entity_id
_entity_poly.type
_entity_poly.pdbx_seq_one_letter_code
_entity_poly.pdbx_strand_id
1 'polypeptide(L)'
;MSATPRTRRRTWRLVTGTVSLAAVGALVAAMPAGAHGKPGHGGGHDHGKPGHGHGRTVDVQLLSFNDLHGNLEPPAGSSGQVTEDQHDGTTKAIDAGGAEYLATSLRTARKGNPYSVTAAAGDMVGASPVLSGLFHDEPTIEALNKMKLDVAGVGNHEFDEGRAELNRLQKGGCHPEDGCYTDGRTFEGADFPYLAANVTDEKTGKPILKPYTVWKKNGVKIGFIGVTLEGTPDIVSAEGVKGLKFHDEVETVNKYARELERKGVKSIVALIHEGGAPASKSYNYDCDASGAGDGISGPIVDIAKGITPKVDALVTGHTHEAYVCTIPDPAGKPRTVTSASSFGKLYTDTTLTYDRKTKDIVRTSVSSANHVVTRTQPKAEDITRLISDWNELAAPIAAQPVGHISGDLPGRGATTPESPLGDVIADAQLAHAKTLDDTAVLALMNPGGIRSDLVYKASGSEGDGVVTYGEAFTVQPFSNTVNLVTLTGEQLVTALKQQVSGGNEASPKILQVSEGLTYTLDYTQSGADRVVADTIRLNGEPIDPAASYRVAMNSFLAGGGDGFAALGEGTDPLVGADDLAAFNDYLTATTSADNPLDPPKADRITIVK
;
A
#
# COMPACT_ATOMS: atom_id res chain seq x y z
N MET A 1 -14.09 -39.33 -40.70
CA MET A 1 -15.31 -38.81 -41.32
C MET A 1 -15.58 -37.47 -40.68
N SER A 2 -15.41 -36.44 -41.48
CA SER A 2 -15.45 -35.02 -41.16
C SER A 2 -16.89 -34.52 -41.00
N ALA A 3 -17.13 -33.64 -40.03
CA ALA A 3 -18.30 -32.75 -40.05
C ALA A 3 -17.97 -31.46 -39.29
N THR A 4 -17.77 -30.41 -40.05
CA THR A 4 -17.68 -29.00 -39.63
C THR A 4 -19.09 -28.43 -39.36
N PRO A 5 -19.29 -27.58 -38.37
CA PRO A 5 -20.49 -26.74 -38.26
C PRO A 5 -20.29 -25.34 -38.85
N ARG A 6 -21.29 -24.96 -39.63
CA ARG A 6 -21.45 -23.68 -40.34
C ARG A 6 -21.78 -22.52 -39.39
N THR A 7 -21.05 -21.44 -39.48
CA THR A 7 -21.35 -20.12 -38.91
C THR A 7 -22.59 -19.47 -39.56
N ARG A 8 -23.57 -19.07 -38.76
CA ARG A 8 -24.67 -18.17 -39.17
C ARG A 8 -24.36 -16.75 -38.72
N ARG A 9 -24.10 -15.86 -39.67
CA ARG A 9 -24.10 -14.40 -39.48
C ARG A 9 -25.53 -13.90 -39.28
N ARG A 10 -25.76 -13.15 -38.19
CA ARG A 10 -26.98 -12.37 -37.99
C ARG A 10 -26.66 -10.89 -38.17
N THR A 11 -27.20 -10.28 -39.19
CA THR A 11 -27.21 -8.86 -39.48
C THR A 11 -28.23 -8.15 -38.60
N TRP A 12 -27.82 -7.15 -37.86
CA TRP A 12 -28.72 -6.24 -37.16
C TRP A 12 -28.80 -4.89 -37.90
N ARG A 13 -30.03 -4.44 -38.14
CA ARG A 13 -30.38 -3.18 -38.80
C ARG A 13 -30.31 -2.06 -37.78
N LEU A 14 -29.66 -0.94 -38.15
CA LEU A 14 -29.74 0.35 -37.46
C LEU A 14 -31.16 0.90 -37.55
N VAL A 15 -31.66 1.39 -36.41
CA VAL A 15 -32.81 2.29 -36.34
C VAL A 15 -32.28 3.64 -35.87
N THR A 16 -32.36 4.61 -36.76
CA THR A 16 -32.07 6.02 -36.50
C THR A 16 -33.29 6.67 -35.84
N GLY A 17 -33.14 7.16 -34.64
CA GLY A 17 -34.11 8.02 -33.97
C GLY A 17 -33.54 9.40 -33.75
N THR A 18 -34.11 10.38 -34.44
CA THR A 18 -33.85 11.81 -34.27
C THR A 18 -34.51 12.32 -33.00
N VAL A 19 -33.75 13.01 -32.13
CA VAL A 19 -34.33 13.81 -31.03
C VAL A 19 -33.83 15.25 -31.14
N SER A 20 -34.80 16.16 -31.07
CA SER A 20 -34.69 17.59 -31.27
C SER A 20 -33.98 18.32 -30.13
N LEU A 21 -33.18 19.33 -30.48
CA LEU A 21 -32.61 20.30 -29.54
C LEU A 21 -33.69 21.25 -29.02
N ALA A 22 -33.71 21.47 -27.71
CA ALA A 22 -34.33 22.64 -27.09
C ALA A 22 -33.21 23.50 -26.46
N ALA A 23 -33.06 24.72 -26.96
CA ALA A 23 -32.14 25.70 -26.44
C ALA A 23 -32.77 26.43 -25.23
N VAL A 24 -32.02 26.55 -24.13
CA VAL A 24 -32.34 27.46 -23.01
C VAL A 24 -31.17 28.44 -22.88
N GLY A 25 -31.49 29.72 -23.03
CA GLY A 25 -30.56 30.82 -23.01
C GLY A 25 -30.08 31.14 -21.57
N ALA A 26 -28.80 31.48 -21.44
CA ALA A 26 -28.21 32.00 -20.21
C ALA A 26 -28.11 33.54 -20.31
N LEU A 27 -28.66 34.24 -19.32
CA LEU A 27 -28.50 35.69 -19.11
C LEU A 27 -27.07 35.95 -18.57
N VAL A 28 -26.37 36.86 -19.25
CA VAL A 28 -25.11 37.46 -18.78
C VAL A 28 -25.47 38.78 -18.06
N ALA A 29 -25.09 38.91 -16.80
CA ALA A 29 -25.12 40.17 -16.07
C ALA A 29 -23.72 40.81 -16.11
N ALA A 30 -23.65 41.99 -16.74
CA ALA A 30 -22.47 42.84 -16.77
C ALA A 30 -22.49 43.83 -15.60
N MET A 31 -21.33 44.11 -14.99
CA MET A 31 -21.12 45.27 -14.11
C MET A 31 -19.98 46.14 -14.63
N PRO A 32 -20.02 47.47 -14.38
CA PRO A 32 -19.38 48.45 -15.23
C PRO A 32 -17.98 48.87 -14.80
N ALA A 33 -17.21 49.31 -15.80
CA ALA A 33 -15.92 49.96 -15.69
C ALA A 33 -16.04 51.42 -15.20
N GLY A 34 -15.15 51.82 -14.28
CA GLY A 34 -14.89 53.21 -13.93
C GLY A 34 -13.53 53.65 -14.49
N ALA A 35 -13.56 54.72 -15.28
CA ALA A 35 -12.41 55.33 -15.94
C ALA A 35 -11.91 56.57 -15.18
N HIS A 36 -10.62 56.87 -15.26
CA HIS A 36 -10.04 58.14 -15.79
C HIS A 36 -8.61 58.39 -15.27
N GLY A 37 -7.75 58.78 -16.21
CA GLY A 37 -6.53 59.51 -15.94
C GLY A 37 -5.39 59.29 -16.90
N LYS A 38 -5.29 60.06 -17.99
CA LYS A 38 -4.09 60.33 -18.81
C LYS A 38 -3.81 61.86 -18.72
N PRO A 39 -2.69 62.41 -19.20
CA PRO A 39 -1.51 61.90 -19.98
C PRO A 39 -0.14 62.45 -19.53
N GLY A 40 0.94 61.92 -20.13
CA GLY A 40 2.26 62.51 -20.12
C GLY A 40 3.19 61.87 -21.18
N HIS A 41 3.57 62.66 -22.18
CA HIS A 41 4.45 62.27 -23.32
C HIS A 41 5.93 62.15 -22.95
N GLY A 42 6.66 61.28 -23.64
CA GLY A 42 8.10 61.26 -23.71
C GLY A 42 8.68 60.03 -24.45
N GLY A 43 9.18 60.24 -25.68
CA GLY A 43 9.55 59.21 -26.63
C GLY A 43 10.91 58.50 -26.39
N GLY A 44 11.12 57.48 -27.20
CA GLY A 44 12.39 56.74 -27.33
C GLY A 44 12.18 55.35 -27.92
N HIS A 45 12.36 55.23 -29.23
CA HIS A 45 12.34 53.95 -29.95
C HIS A 45 13.60 53.12 -29.60
N ASP A 46 13.39 51.91 -29.08
CA ASP A 46 14.40 50.86 -29.25
C ASP A 46 13.66 49.52 -29.45
N HIS A 47 13.82 48.97 -30.66
CA HIS A 47 13.28 47.66 -31.03
C HIS A 47 14.23 46.56 -30.52
N GLY A 48 14.21 46.29 -29.21
CA GLY A 48 14.79 45.10 -28.62
C GLY A 48 13.85 43.91 -28.80
N LYS A 49 14.28 42.86 -29.52
CA LYS A 49 13.64 41.55 -29.57
C LYS A 49 13.34 41.09 -28.13
N PRO A 50 12.15 40.51 -27.82
CA PRO A 50 11.93 39.92 -26.55
C PRO A 50 12.87 38.72 -26.38
N GLY A 51 13.97 38.89 -25.69
CA GLY A 51 14.78 37.80 -25.20
C GLY A 51 13.92 37.01 -24.20
N HIS A 52 13.73 35.71 -24.48
CA HIS A 52 13.21 34.79 -23.48
C HIS A 52 14.21 34.73 -22.34
N GLY A 53 14.13 35.65 -21.38
CA GLY A 53 14.84 35.60 -20.12
C GLY A 53 14.24 34.43 -19.34
N HIS A 54 14.89 33.27 -19.37
CA HIS A 54 14.59 32.21 -18.44
C HIS A 54 14.76 32.81 -17.03
N GLY A 55 13.69 32.90 -16.25
CA GLY A 55 13.75 33.31 -14.85
C GLY A 55 14.82 32.53 -14.08
N ARG A 56 15.41 33.13 -13.06
CA ARG A 56 16.45 32.50 -12.23
C ARG A 56 15.96 31.20 -11.62
N THR A 57 14.69 31.12 -11.27
CA THR A 57 14.03 29.96 -10.66
C THR A 57 13.00 29.36 -11.60
N VAL A 58 12.71 28.09 -11.41
CA VAL A 58 11.59 27.37 -12.04
C VAL A 58 10.96 26.46 -11.01
N ASP A 59 9.64 26.46 -10.94
CA ASP A 59 8.92 25.54 -10.10
C ASP A 59 8.77 24.18 -10.80
N VAL A 60 9.18 23.13 -10.11
CA VAL A 60 9.00 21.75 -10.51
C VAL A 60 7.93 21.15 -9.64
N GLN A 61 6.90 20.61 -10.26
CA GLN A 61 5.84 19.87 -9.61
C GLN A 61 6.31 18.41 -9.44
N LEU A 62 6.37 17.96 -8.20
CA LEU A 62 6.53 16.55 -7.85
C LEU A 62 5.18 16.02 -7.38
N LEU A 63 4.55 15.19 -8.19
CA LEU A 63 3.39 14.40 -7.79
C LEU A 63 3.89 13.09 -7.21
N SER A 64 3.41 12.71 -6.04
CA SER A 64 3.83 11.45 -5.42
C SER A 64 2.68 10.71 -4.76
N PHE A 65 2.81 9.38 -4.68
CA PHE A 65 1.94 8.47 -3.96
C PHE A 65 2.74 7.24 -3.51
N ASN A 66 2.14 6.37 -2.73
CA ASN A 66 2.77 5.20 -2.12
C ASN A 66 1.72 4.13 -1.83
N ASP A 67 2.16 2.90 -1.56
CA ASP A 67 1.33 1.80 -1.05
C ASP A 67 0.05 1.60 -1.88
N LEU A 68 0.20 1.49 -3.22
CA LEU A 68 -0.94 1.25 -4.11
C LEU A 68 -1.48 -0.16 -3.94
N HIS A 69 -0.59 -1.16 -3.73
CA HIS A 69 -0.95 -2.55 -3.51
C HIS A 69 -1.96 -3.07 -4.54
N GLY A 70 -1.69 -2.88 -5.81
CA GLY A 70 -2.54 -3.41 -6.86
C GLY A 70 -4.01 -2.97 -6.86
N ASN A 71 -4.39 -1.95 -6.06
CA ASN A 71 -5.77 -1.48 -5.96
C ASN A 71 -6.19 -0.71 -7.22
N LEU A 72 -6.52 -1.45 -8.27
CA LEU A 72 -7.00 -0.91 -9.54
C LEU A 72 -8.44 -0.42 -9.44
N GLU A 73 -9.30 -1.20 -8.80
CA GLU A 73 -10.67 -0.82 -8.47
C GLU A 73 -10.71 0.01 -7.18
N PRO A 74 -11.77 0.80 -6.95
CA PRO A 74 -11.94 1.51 -5.70
C PRO A 74 -11.99 0.54 -4.52
N PRO A 75 -11.12 0.68 -3.50
CA PRO A 75 -11.16 -0.19 -2.33
C PRO A 75 -12.53 -0.16 -1.63
N ALA A 76 -12.95 -1.30 -1.10
CA ALA A 76 -14.20 -1.43 -0.35
C ALA A 76 -14.03 -1.08 1.13
N GLY A 77 -15.16 -0.92 1.84
CA GLY A 77 -15.21 -0.72 3.29
C GLY A 77 -14.35 0.45 3.78
N SER A 78 -13.77 0.28 4.96
CA SER A 78 -12.90 1.27 5.60
C SER A 78 -11.61 1.55 4.79
N SER A 79 -11.14 0.58 4.01
CA SER A 79 -9.98 0.74 3.14
C SER A 79 -10.20 1.73 2.00
N GLY A 80 -11.46 1.98 1.62
CA GLY A 80 -11.85 2.91 0.56
C GLY A 80 -12.11 4.34 1.02
N GLN A 81 -11.78 4.69 2.28
CA GLN A 81 -12.08 5.99 2.85
C GLN A 81 -10.84 6.71 3.37
N VAL A 82 -10.90 8.04 3.40
CA VAL A 82 -9.98 8.91 4.13
C VAL A 82 -10.77 9.79 5.08
N THR A 83 -10.16 10.15 6.21
CA THR A 83 -10.77 11.04 7.20
C THR A 83 -10.27 12.47 6.99
N GLU A 84 -11.20 13.43 6.94
CA GLU A 84 -10.93 14.87 6.86
C GLU A 84 -11.27 15.55 8.19
N ASP A 85 -10.34 16.35 8.72
CA ASP A 85 -10.60 17.24 9.85
C ASP A 85 -11.37 18.48 9.32
N GLN A 86 -12.54 18.74 9.90
CA GLN A 86 -13.38 19.88 9.53
C GLN A 86 -12.99 21.17 10.26
N HIS A 87 -11.95 21.11 11.12
CA HIS A 87 -11.44 22.23 11.94
C HIS A 87 -12.47 22.81 12.94
N ASP A 88 -13.57 22.10 13.19
CA ASP A 88 -14.60 22.44 14.20
C ASP A 88 -14.68 21.41 15.34
N GLY A 89 -13.70 20.48 15.40
CA GLY A 89 -13.64 19.36 16.33
C GLY A 89 -14.38 18.11 15.83
N THR A 90 -14.90 18.14 14.59
CA THR A 90 -15.52 16.98 13.94
C THR A 90 -14.65 16.47 12.78
N THR A 91 -14.87 15.23 12.40
CA THR A 91 -14.23 14.62 11.23
C THR A 91 -15.27 14.11 10.25
N LYS A 92 -14.89 14.00 8.98
CA LYS A 92 -15.72 13.49 7.89
C LYS A 92 -14.99 12.41 7.13
N ALA A 93 -15.65 11.25 6.93
CA ALA A 93 -15.15 10.22 6.03
C ALA A 93 -15.47 10.61 4.57
N ILE A 94 -14.51 10.40 3.68
CA ILE A 94 -14.61 10.68 2.24
C ILE A 94 -14.24 9.41 1.49
N ASP A 95 -15.12 8.93 0.61
CA ASP A 95 -14.83 7.83 -0.28
C ASP A 95 -13.77 8.23 -1.31
N ALA A 96 -12.70 7.46 -1.39
CA ALA A 96 -11.52 7.79 -2.17
C ALA A 96 -10.88 6.54 -2.81
N GLY A 97 -9.99 6.78 -3.79
CA GLY A 97 -9.20 5.73 -4.44
C GLY A 97 -9.86 5.10 -5.66
N GLY A 98 -9.10 4.21 -6.27
CA GLY A 98 -9.36 3.61 -7.57
C GLY A 98 -8.46 4.20 -8.66
N ALA A 99 -7.78 3.34 -9.41
CA ALA A 99 -6.78 3.74 -10.42
C ALA A 99 -7.33 4.65 -11.51
N GLU A 100 -8.60 4.48 -11.88
CA GLU A 100 -9.28 5.33 -12.86
C GLU A 100 -9.37 6.79 -12.41
N TYR A 101 -9.64 7.01 -11.12
CA TYR A 101 -9.73 8.34 -10.52
C TYR A 101 -8.34 8.91 -10.21
N LEU A 102 -7.40 8.08 -9.75
CA LEU A 102 -6.00 8.48 -9.55
C LEU A 102 -5.38 8.98 -10.86
N ALA A 103 -5.59 8.24 -11.95
CA ALA A 103 -5.11 8.65 -13.28
C ALA A 103 -5.68 10.01 -13.71
N THR A 104 -6.97 10.26 -13.49
CA THR A 104 -7.61 11.54 -13.78
C THR A 104 -7.04 12.65 -12.90
N SER A 105 -6.86 12.40 -11.60
CA SER A 105 -6.28 13.36 -10.65
C SER A 105 -4.86 13.76 -11.06
N LEU A 106 -3.99 12.79 -11.32
CA LEU A 106 -2.60 13.04 -11.75
C LEU A 106 -2.53 13.80 -13.09
N ARG A 107 -3.38 13.44 -14.07
CA ARG A 107 -3.45 14.13 -15.37
C ARG A 107 -3.94 15.58 -15.22
N THR A 108 -4.90 15.79 -14.34
CA THR A 108 -5.43 17.13 -14.04
C THR A 108 -4.40 18.00 -13.34
N ALA A 109 -3.72 17.46 -12.33
CA ALA A 109 -2.66 18.16 -11.61
C ALA A 109 -1.49 18.56 -12.53
N ARG A 110 -1.10 17.69 -13.49
CA ARG A 110 -0.04 17.98 -14.47
C ARG A 110 -0.40 19.05 -15.47
N LYS A 111 -1.71 19.32 -15.67
CA LYS A 111 -2.16 20.24 -16.72
C LYS A 111 -1.66 21.66 -16.46
N GLY A 112 -0.93 22.21 -17.43
CA GLY A 112 -0.32 23.53 -17.31
C GLY A 112 1.05 23.56 -16.63
N ASN A 113 1.52 22.44 -16.07
CA ASN A 113 2.81 22.32 -15.40
C ASN A 113 3.85 21.63 -16.30
N PRO A 114 4.63 22.40 -17.10
CA PRO A 114 5.60 21.80 -18.03
C PRO A 114 6.76 21.07 -17.33
N TYR A 115 7.00 21.32 -16.03
CA TYR A 115 8.03 20.69 -15.22
C TYR A 115 7.37 19.79 -14.15
N SER A 116 6.54 18.86 -14.57
CA SER A 116 5.93 17.87 -13.67
C SER A 116 6.67 16.54 -13.76
N VAL A 117 6.90 15.91 -12.64
CA VAL A 117 7.43 14.55 -12.45
C VAL A 117 6.56 13.79 -11.47
N THR A 118 6.35 12.50 -11.71
CA THR A 118 5.56 11.64 -10.82
C THR A 118 6.43 10.54 -10.24
N ALA A 119 6.41 10.38 -8.93
CA ALA A 119 7.21 9.41 -8.21
C ALA A 119 6.36 8.58 -7.25
N ALA A 120 6.82 7.37 -6.94
CA ALA A 120 6.18 6.50 -5.95
C ALA A 120 7.20 5.99 -4.92
N ALA A 121 6.76 5.83 -3.67
CA ALA A 121 7.63 5.43 -2.55
C ALA A 121 7.41 3.97 -2.11
N GLY A 122 7.30 3.04 -3.07
CA GLY A 122 7.22 1.59 -2.80
C GLY A 122 5.81 1.07 -2.57
N ASP A 123 5.71 -0.25 -2.50
CA ASP A 123 4.48 -1.03 -2.37
C ASP A 123 3.43 -0.68 -3.44
N MET A 124 3.90 -0.60 -4.69
CA MET A 124 2.99 -0.45 -5.82
C MET A 124 2.25 -1.74 -6.10
N VAL A 125 2.91 -2.86 -5.84
CA VAL A 125 2.46 -4.24 -6.04
C VAL A 125 2.62 -5.04 -4.75
N GLY A 126 2.09 -6.26 -4.75
CA GLY A 126 2.11 -7.18 -3.61
C GLY A 126 0.99 -6.93 -2.60
N ALA A 127 0.53 -7.97 -1.91
CA ALA A 127 -0.71 -7.98 -1.13
C ALA A 127 -1.90 -7.39 -1.92
N SER A 128 -1.92 -7.64 -3.22
CA SER A 128 -2.83 -7.03 -4.19
C SER A 128 -4.19 -7.70 -4.20
N PRO A 129 -5.29 -6.95 -4.45
CA PRO A 129 -6.59 -7.56 -4.74
C PRO A 129 -6.53 -8.50 -5.94
N VAL A 130 -7.51 -9.41 -6.00
CA VAL A 130 -7.58 -10.52 -6.98
C VAL A 130 -7.37 -10.07 -8.43
N LEU A 131 -7.91 -8.92 -8.83
CA LEU A 131 -7.76 -8.40 -10.21
C LEU A 131 -6.29 -8.18 -10.62
N SER A 132 -5.42 -7.92 -9.66
CA SER A 132 -3.99 -7.74 -9.93
C SER A 132 -3.18 -8.95 -9.48
N GLY A 133 -3.43 -9.46 -8.27
CA GLY A 133 -2.66 -10.55 -7.69
C GLY A 133 -2.75 -11.87 -8.46
N LEU A 134 -3.91 -12.22 -9.06
CA LEU A 134 -4.04 -13.41 -9.93
C LEU A 134 -3.12 -13.39 -11.15
N PHE A 135 -2.60 -12.24 -11.51
CA PHE A 135 -1.76 -12.05 -12.70
C PHE A 135 -0.38 -11.51 -12.34
N HIS A 136 0.09 -11.81 -11.13
CA HIS A 136 1.40 -11.36 -10.63
C HIS A 136 1.63 -9.86 -10.87
N ASP A 137 0.60 -9.07 -10.61
CA ASP A 137 0.58 -7.60 -10.71
C ASP A 137 0.88 -6.98 -12.10
N GLU A 138 0.85 -7.75 -13.18
CA GLU A 138 0.95 -7.21 -14.55
C GLU A 138 -0.07 -6.08 -14.81
N PRO A 139 -1.38 -6.22 -14.41
CA PRO A 139 -2.37 -5.16 -14.59
C PRO A 139 -1.99 -3.85 -13.91
N THR A 140 -1.41 -3.93 -12.72
CA THR A 140 -0.96 -2.75 -11.96
C THR A 140 0.20 -2.04 -12.65
N ILE A 141 1.21 -2.77 -13.12
CA ILE A 141 2.32 -2.16 -13.86
C ILE A 141 1.83 -1.49 -15.14
N GLU A 142 0.91 -2.12 -15.89
CA GLU A 142 0.31 -1.52 -17.08
C GLU A 142 -0.48 -0.24 -16.77
N ALA A 143 -1.20 -0.22 -15.66
CA ALA A 143 -1.92 0.99 -15.19
C ALA A 143 -0.95 2.12 -14.83
N LEU A 144 0.14 1.82 -14.11
CA LEU A 144 1.19 2.79 -13.76
C LEU A 144 1.89 3.34 -15.00
N ASN A 145 2.17 2.51 -16.01
CA ASN A 145 2.70 2.95 -17.32
C ASN A 145 1.74 3.94 -18.00
N LYS A 146 0.43 3.63 -18.04
CA LYS A 146 -0.61 4.54 -18.58
C LYS A 146 -0.75 5.82 -17.77
N MET A 147 -0.55 5.78 -16.45
CA MET A 147 -0.51 6.96 -15.57
C MET A 147 0.74 7.80 -15.77
N LYS A 148 1.76 7.28 -16.47
CA LYS A 148 3.07 7.91 -16.68
C LYS A 148 3.77 8.16 -15.35
N LEU A 149 3.95 7.12 -14.57
CA LEU A 149 4.88 7.12 -13.44
C LEU A 149 6.30 7.28 -13.99
N ASP A 150 7.07 8.21 -13.45
CA ASP A 150 8.45 8.48 -13.94
C ASP A 150 9.50 7.67 -13.16
N VAL A 151 9.23 7.32 -11.89
CA VAL A 151 10.15 6.58 -11.02
C VAL A 151 9.42 6.01 -9.81
N ALA A 152 9.82 4.81 -9.38
CA ALA A 152 9.38 4.21 -8.11
C ALA A 152 10.58 3.77 -7.25
N GLY A 153 10.51 3.94 -5.93
CA GLY A 153 11.27 3.14 -4.99
C GLY A 153 10.62 1.76 -4.87
N VAL A 154 11.36 0.74 -4.44
CA VAL A 154 10.76 -0.51 -3.98
C VAL A 154 10.32 -0.37 -2.53
N GLY A 155 9.22 -1.04 -2.14
CA GLY A 155 8.86 -1.31 -0.77
C GLY A 155 9.19 -2.75 -0.38
N ASN A 156 8.63 -3.21 0.72
CA ASN A 156 8.79 -4.60 1.15
C ASN A 156 7.97 -5.57 0.29
N HIS A 157 6.78 -5.18 -0.14
CA HIS A 157 5.89 -6.04 -0.92
C HIS A 157 6.32 -6.26 -2.37
N GLU A 158 7.21 -5.45 -2.93
CA GLU A 158 7.87 -5.80 -4.19
C GLU A 158 8.74 -7.06 -4.08
N PHE A 159 8.96 -7.61 -2.89
CA PHE A 159 9.70 -8.85 -2.64
C PHE A 159 8.82 -10.04 -2.28
N ASP A 160 7.50 -9.93 -2.23
CA ASP A 160 6.59 -11.03 -1.85
C ASP A 160 6.83 -12.28 -2.71
N GLU A 161 6.92 -12.12 -4.02
CA GLU A 161 7.23 -13.19 -4.98
C GLU A 161 8.73 -13.27 -5.33
N GLY A 162 9.55 -12.55 -4.62
CA GLY A 162 11.00 -12.60 -4.68
C GLY A 162 11.63 -11.78 -5.81
N ARG A 163 12.95 -11.80 -5.79
CA ARG A 163 13.80 -11.02 -6.72
C ARG A 163 13.54 -11.34 -8.19
N ALA A 164 13.22 -12.58 -8.54
CA ALA A 164 13.02 -12.98 -9.93
C ALA A 164 11.80 -12.28 -10.50
N GLU A 165 10.72 -12.26 -9.76
CA GLU A 165 9.48 -11.62 -10.15
C GLU A 165 9.63 -10.09 -10.20
N LEU A 166 10.23 -9.47 -9.19
CA LEU A 166 10.55 -8.03 -9.24
C LEU A 166 11.34 -7.65 -10.51
N ASN A 167 12.29 -8.49 -10.93
CA ASN A 167 13.02 -8.28 -12.18
C ASN A 167 12.14 -8.46 -13.42
N ARG A 168 11.15 -9.37 -13.39
CA ARG A 168 10.18 -9.56 -14.46
C ARG A 168 9.23 -8.35 -14.54
N LEU A 169 8.71 -7.87 -13.44
CA LEU A 169 7.89 -6.65 -13.38
C LEU A 169 8.65 -5.44 -13.96
N GLN A 170 9.96 -5.34 -13.69
CA GLN A 170 10.78 -4.26 -14.29
C GLN A 170 11.05 -4.44 -15.80
N LYS A 171 11.23 -5.67 -16.28
CA LYS A 171 11.79 -5.93 -17.64
C LYS A 171 10.80 -6.50 -18.62
N GLY A 172 9.67 -6.97 -18.14
CA GLY A 172 8.71 -7.73 -18.92
C GLY A 172 9.08 -9.20 -19.09
N GLY A 173 8.24 -9.89 -19.81
CA GLY A 173 8.31 -11.34 -20.07
C GLY A 173 7.10 -12.06 -19.47
N CYS A 174 6.77 -13.22 -20.01
CA CYS A 174 5.72 -14.08 -19.46
C CYS A 174 6.16 -14.67 -18.12
N HIS A 175 5.22 -14.92 -17.22
CA HIS A 175 5.51 -15.60 -15.98
C HIS A 175 6.07 -17.01 -16.25
N PRO A 176 7.10 -17.47 -15.52
CA PRO A 176 7.80 -18.71 -15.86
C PRO A 176 6.94 -19.97 -15.69
N GLU A 177 5.95 -19.97 -14.80
CA GLU A 177 5.07 -21.09 -14.51
C GLU A 177 3.71 -20.93 -15.22
N ASP A 178 3.08 -19.74 -15.10
CA ASP A 178 1.72 -19.50 -15.62
C ASP A 178 1.70 -19.04 -17.08
N GLY A 179 2.86 -18.69 -17.64
CA GLY A 179 2.94 -18.26 -19.03
C GLY A 179 2.49 -16.81 -19.24
N CYS A 180 1.97 -16.54 -20.43
CA CYS A 180 1.42 -15.23 -20.80
C CYS A 180 -0.11 -15.25 -20.65
N TYR A 181 -0.67 -14.32 -19.90
CA TYR A 181 -2.11 -14.27 -19.61
C TYR A 181 -2.97 -13.83 -20.80
N THR A 182 -2.42 -13.08 -21.72
CA THR A 182 -3.12 -12.58 -22.90
C THR A 182 -2.55 -13.23 -24.15
N ASP A 183 -3.40 -13.90 -24.94
CA ASP A 183 -3.01 -14.59 -26.17
C ASP A 183 -2.20 -13.73 -27.12
N GLY A 184 -0.96 -14.17 -27.38
CA GLY A 184 -0.05 -13.52 -28.34
C GLY A 184 0.60 -12.21 -27.86
N ARG A 185 0.42 -11.80 -26.61
CA ARG A 185 1.07 -10.61 -26.05
C ARG A 185 1.97 -10.99 -24.88
N THR A 186 3.24 -10.63 -25.00
CA THR A 186 4.19 -10.70 -23.89
C THR A 186 4.05 -9.45 -23.03
N PHE A 187 4.06 -9.60 -21.72
CA PHE A 187 4.09 -8.46 -20.77
C PHE A 187 5.32 -7.58 -21.03
N GLU A 188 5.12 -6.26 -21.15
CA GLU A 188 6.18 -5.32 -21.52
C GLU A 188 7.06 -4.87 -20.34
N GLY A 189 6.57 -5.05 -19.10
CA GLY A 189 7.24 -4.56 -17.90
C GLY A 189 6.99 -3.08 -17.62
N ALA A 190 7.70 -2.55 -16.61
CA ALA A 190 7.57 -1.17 -16.19
C ALA A 190 8.34 -0.21 -17.11
N ASP A 191 7.67 0.83 -17.63
CA ASP A 191 8.26 1.93 -18.40
C ASP A 191 9.14 2.85 -17.53
N PHE A 192 8.94 2.79 -16.21
CA PHE A 192 9.67 3.55 -15.19
C PHE A 192 10.70 2.67 -14.48
N PRO A 193 11.82 3.25 -13.98
CA PRO A 193 12.76 2.49 -13.17
C PRO A 193 12.24 2.27 -11.75
N TYR A 194 12.27 1.03 -11.28
CA TYR A 194 12.31 0.72 -9.85
C TYR A 194 13.72 0.98 -9.29
N LEU A 195 13.80 1.56 -8.10
CA LEU A 195 15.04 1.90 -7.40
C LEU A 195 15.14 1.11 -6.08
N ALA A 196 16.31 0.49 -5.84
CA ALA A 196 16.60 -0.25 -4.61
C ALA A 196 18.07 -0.02 -4.22
N ALA A 197 18.36 1.12 -3.61
CA ALA A 197 19.73 1.53 -3.31
C ALA A 197 20.36 0.72 -2.18
N ASN A 198 19.56 0.33 -1.20
CA ASN A 198 20.01 -0.38 0.01
C ASN A 198 19.81 -1.90 -0.06
N VAL A 199 19.32 -2.44 -1.18
CA VAL A 199 19.17 -3.89 -1.36
C VAL A 199 20.27 -4.42 -2.27
N THR A 200 21.11 -5.31 -1.75
CA THR A 200 22.25 -5.88 -2.48
C THR A 200 22.15 -7.40 -2.57
N ASP A 201 22.66 -7.94 -3.64
CA ASP A 201 22.90 -9.38 -3.78
C ASP A 201 24.03 -9.78 -2.82
N GLU A 202 23.80 -10.74 -1.95
CA GLU A 202 24.75 -11.17 -0.90
C GLU A 202 26.08 -11.66 -1.46
N LYS A 203 26.07 -12.33 -2.62
CA LYS A 203 27.27 -12.92 -3.22
C LYS A 203 28.17 -11.88 -3.89
N THR A 204 27.56 -10.86 -4.49
CA THR A 204 28.28 -9.86 -5.29
C THR A 204 28.45 -8.51 -4.60
N GLY A 205 27.66 -8.23 -3.54
CA GLY A 205 27.60 -6.95 -2.84
C GLY A 205 27.09 -5.80 -3.72
N LYS A 206 26.51 -6.09 -4.89
CA LYS A 206 26.02 -5.06 -5.81
C LYS A 206 24.51 -4.85 -5.60
N PRO A 207 24.01 -3.59 -5.76
CA PRO A 207 22.58 -3.35 -5.77
C PRO A 207 21.86 -4.20 -6.82
N ILE A 208 20.68 -4.73 -6.45
CA ILE A 208 19.90 -5.61 -7.34
C ILE A 208 19.18 -4.84 -8.46
N LEU A 209 18.87 -3.58 -8.20
CA LEU A 209 18.31 -2.62 -9.16
C LEU A 209 19.13 -1.33 -9.17
N LYS A 210 18.74 -0.34 -9.95
CA LYS A 210 19.40 0.98 -9.93
C LYS A 210 19.25 1.62 -8.55
N PRO A 211 20.33 2.16 -7.96
CA PRO A 211 20.23 2.83 -6.66
C PRO A 211 19.58 4.21 -6.76
N TYR A 212 19.66 4.85 -7.91
CA TYR A 212 19.07 6.15 -8.19
C TYR A 212 18.84 6.36 -9.69
N THR A 213 18.00 7.34 -10.02
CA THR A 213 17.86 7.89 -11.37
C THR A 213 17.94 9.42 -11.35
N VAL A 214 18.10 10.04 -12.53
CA VAL A 214 18.11 11.51 -12.67
C VAL A 214 17.07 11.93 -13.69
N TRP A 215 15.99 12.52 -13.23
CA TRP A 215 15.02 13.17 -14.08
C TRP A 215 15.61 14.47 -14.67
N LYS A 216 15.39 14.71 -15.97
CA LYS A 216 15.98 15.85 -16.68
C LYS A 216 14.95 16.49 -17.60
N LYS A 217 14.78 17.80 -17.49
CA LYS A 217 13.91 18.57 -18.38
C LYS A 217 14.42 20.00 -18.53
N ASN A 218 14.70 20.43 -19.75
CA ASN A 218 15.11 21.81 -20.09
C ASN A 218 16.18 22.40 -19.14
N GLY A 219 17.22 21.62 -18.85
CA GLY A 219 18.34 22.01 -17.98
C GLY A 219 18.11 21.85 -16.47
N VAL A 220 16.89 21.52 -16.02
CA VAL A 220 16.62 21.09 -14.66
C VAL A 220 17.03 19.64 -14.49
N LYS A 221 17.61 19.29 -13.33
CA LYS A 221 17.98 17.93 -12.96
C LYS A 221 17.55 17.66 -11.53
N ILE A 222 16.82 16.58 -11.30
CA ILE A 222 16.49 16.09 -9.96
C ILE A 222 16.92 14.64 -9.88
N GLY A 223 17.73 14.31 -8.86
CA GLY A 223 18.11 12.94 -8.53
C GLY A 223 17.07 12.31 -7.62
N PHE A 224 16.65 11.09 -7.94
CA PHE A 224 15.79 10.28 -7.10
C PHE A 224 16.58 9.08 -6.58
N ILE A 225 16.65 8.89 -5.27
CA ILE A 225 17.26 7.73 -4.61
C ILE A 225 16.12 6.91 -4.02
N GLY A 226 16.06 5.59 -4.26
CA GLY A 226 15.03 4.71 -3.68
C GLY A 226 15.65 3.78 -2.65
N VAL A 227 15.04 3.68 -1.46
CA VAL A 227 15.39 2.74 -0.40
C VAL A 227 14.12 2.13 0.21
N THR A 228 14.19 0.88 0.64
CA THR A 228 13.18 0.22 1.47
C THR A 228 13.72 0.05 2.89
N LEU A 229 12.86 -0.33 3.83
CA LEU A 229 13.26 -0.51 5.22
C LEU A 229 14.31 -1.62 5.38
N GLU A 230 15.30 -1.41 6.24
CA GLU A 230 16.33 -2.41 6.56
C GLU A 230 15.69 -3.70 7.11
N GLY A 231 14.60 -3.55 7.89
CA GLY A 231 13.84 -4.64 8.49
C GLY A 231 12.96 -5.45 7.53
N THR A 232 13.02 -5.24 6.20
CA THR A 232 12.24 -6.01 5.22
C THR A 232 12.32 -7.53 5.42
N PRO A 233 13.48 -8.15 5.75
CA PRO A 233 13.56 -9.60 5.98
C PRO A 233 12.70 -10.12 7.13
N ASP A 234 12.30 -9.26 8.06
CA ASP A 234 11.49 -9.62 9.22
C ASP A 234 9.99 -9.58 8.93
N ILE A 235 9.58 -9.02 7.76
CA ILE A 235 8.17 -8.77 7.41
C ILE A 235 7.79 -9.28 6.01
N VAL A 236 8.68 -10.01 5.35
CA VAL A 236 8.45 -10.68 4.06
C VAL A 236 8.86 -12.14 4.20
N SER A 237 8.27 -13.03 3.40
CA SER A 237 8.63 -14.44 3.42
C SER A 237 10.16 -14.63 3.22
N ALA A 238 10.76 -15.59 3.95
CA ALA A 238 12.18 -15.85 3.86
C ALA A 238 12.65 -16.21 2.43
N GLU A 239 11.79 -16.85 1.63
CA GLU A 239 12.10 -17.18 0.23
C GLU A 239 12.11 -15.91 -0.65
N GLY A 240 11.21 -14.95 -0.41
CA GLY A 240 11.13 -13.69 -1.15
C GLY A 240 12.39 -12.83 -1.04
N VAL A 241 13.06 -12.89 0.10
CA VAL A 241 14.29 -12.11 0.38
C VAL A 241 15.58 -12.92 0.30
N LYS A 242 15.50 -14.18 -0.10
CA LYS A 242 16.63 -15.10 -0.15
C LYS A 242 17.81 -14.62 -1.00
N GLY A 243 19.00 -14.62 -0.40
CA GLY A 243 20.24 -14.16 -1.05
C GLY A 243 20.33 -12.65 -1.21
N LEU A 244 19.47 -11.89 -0.52
CA LEU A 244 19.47 -10.44 -0.47
C LEU A 244 19.97 -9.95 0.89
N LYS A 245 20.64 -8.80 0.88
CA LYS A 245 20.99 -8.07 2.08
C LYS A 245 20.41 -6.66 2.02
N PHE A 246 19.70 -6.30 3.06
CA PHE A 246 19.14 -4.99 3.28
C PHE A 246 20.09 -4.18 4.18
N HIS A 247 20.27 -2.92 3.88
CA HIS A 247 21.22 -2.03 4.56
C HIS A 247 20.47 -0.81 5.09
N ASP A 248 21.05 -0.18 6.11
CA ASP A 248 20.55 1.06 6.72
C ASP A 248 20.22 2.12 5.66
N GLU A 249 19.05 2.72 5.78
CA GLU A 249 18.49 3.71 4.87
C GLU A 249 19.32 4.99 4.87
N VAL A 250 19.69 5.48 6.07
CA VAL A 250 20.42 6.75 6.27
C VAL A 250 21.82 6.66 5.67
N GLU A 251 22.55 5.59 5.97
CA GLU A 251 23.91 5.39 5.43
C GLU A 251 23.87 5.31 3.91
N THR A 252 22.88 4.59 3.38
CA THR A 252 22.71 4.36 1.94
C THR A 252 22.31 5.63 1.21
N VAL A 253 21.30 6.36 1.67
CA VAL A 253 20.89 7.63 1.08
C VAL A 253 22.04 8.63 1.12
N ASN A 254 22.75 8.73 2.25
CA ASN A 254 23.91 9.61 2.41
C ASN A 254 25.05 9.25 1.43
N LYS A 255 25.29 7.97 1.17
CA LYS A 255 26.28 7.49 0.19
C LYS A 255 25.95 7.96 -1.22
N TYR A 256 24.71 7.73 -1.67
CA TYR A 256 24.30 8.05 -3.04
C TYR A 256 24.02 9.54 -3.24
N ALA A 257 23.62 10.29 -2.23
CA ALA A 257 23.53 11.74 -2.27
C ALA A 257 24.92 12.38 -2.53
N ARG A 258 25.97 11.88 -1.86
CA ARG A 258 27.36 12.30 -2.16
C ARG A 258 27.79 11.92 -3.61
N GLU A 259 27.34 10.79 -4.12
CA GLU A 259 27.65 10.37 -5.48
C GLU A 259 26.97 11.27 -6.53
N LEU A 260 25.68 11.57 -6.34
CA LEU A 260 24.92 12.49 -7.20
C LEU A 260 25.52 13.89 -7.21
N GLU A 261 25.90 14.42 -6.05
CA GLU A 261 26.56 15.71 -5.96
C GLU A 261 27.89 15.74 -6.77
N ARG A 262 28.73 14.70 -6.64
CA ARG A 262 29.97 14.59 -7.45
C ARG A 262 29.70 14.55 -8.96
N LYS A 263 28.51 14.06 -9.37
CA LYS A 263 28.04 14.07 -10.77
C LYS A 263 27.35 15.39 -11.16
N GLY A 264 27.34 16.39 -10.26
CA GLY A 264 26.76 17.71 -10.48
C GLY A 264 25.24 17.75 -10.43
N VAL A 265 24.61 16.78 -9.71
CA VAL A 265 23.19 16.78 -9.37
C VAL A 265 23.08 17.13 -7.89
N LYS A 266 22.51 18.30 -7.60
CA LYS A 266 22.37 18.82 -6.24
C LYS A 266 20.95 18.73 -5.70
N SER A 267 19.96 18.87 -6.57
CA SER A 267 18.56 18.68 -6.21
C SER A 267 18.26 17.19 -6.08
N ILE A 268 17.95 16.72 -4.88
CA ILE A 268 17.81 15.30 -4.57
C ILE A 268 16.54 15.07 -3.78
N VAL A 269 15.74 14.12 -4.23
CA VAL A 269 14.57 13.57 -3.51
C VAL A 269 14.89 12.11 -3.13
N ALA A 270 14.62 11.73 -1.89
CA ALA A 270 14.66 10.32 -1.49
C ALA A 270 13.24 9.75 -1.45
N LEU A 271 13.07 8.59 -2.08
CA LEU A 271 11.89 7.75 -2.01
C LEU A 271 12.20 6.66 -0.97
N ILE A 272 11.54 6.72 0.16
CA ILE A 272 11.89 5.90 1.32
C ILE A 272 10.67 5.07 1.70
N HIS A 273 10.75 3.77 1.54
CA HIS A 273 9.67 2.90 1.99
C HIS A 273 9.87 2.54 3.46
N GLU A 274 9.71 3.54 4.30
CA GLU A 274 9.58 3.51 5.75
C GLU A 274 8.78 4.76 6.14
N GLY A 275 8.00 4.68 7.21
CA GLY A 275 7.05 5.73 7.53
C GLY A 275 7.01 6.15 9.00
N GLY A 276 5.97 6.89 9.31
CA GLY A 276 5.68 7.37 10.66
C GLY A 276 4.18 7.32 10.98
N ALA A 277 3.89 7.59 12.24
CA ALA A 277 2.55 7.68 12.79
C ALA A 277 2.23 9.14 13.15
N PRO A 278 1.38 9.83 12.39
CA PRO A 278 0.91 11.17 12.75
C PRO A 278 -0.02 11.10 13.96
N ALA A 279 -0.08 12.17 14.74
CA ALA A 279 -0.93 12.24 15.93
C ALA A 279 -2.44 12.26 15.61
N SER A 280 -2.83 12.46 14.34
CA SER A 280 -4.21 12.35 13.85
C SER A 280 -4.25 11.54 12.56
N LYS A 281 -5.33 10.76 12.38
CA LYS A 281 -5.61 9.99 11.15
C LYS A 281 -6.22 10.84 10.02
N SER A 282 -6.47 12.13 10.25
CA SER A 282 -7.01 13.01 9.22
C SER A 282 -5.93 13.37 8.20
N TYR A 283 -6.23 13.20 6.91
CA TYR A 283 -5.26 13.43 5.83
C TYR A 283 -4.75 14.86 5.74
N ASN A 284 -5.54 15.82 6.25
CA ASN A 284 -5.26 17.25 6.29
C ASN A 284 -4.77 17.72 7.68
N TYR A 285 -4.33 16.79 8.53
CA TYR A 285 -3.73 17.12 9.83
C TYR A 285 -2.47 17.98 9.66
N ASP A 286 -2.40 19.09 10.41
CA ASP A 286 -1.21 19.92 10.45
C ASP A 286 -0.17 19.32 11.39
N CYS A 287 0.77 18.60 10.81
CA CYS A 287 1.86 17.94 11.49
C CYS A 287 2.82 18.91 12.20
N ASP A 288 2.83 20.17 11.79
CA ASP A 288 3.75 21.21 12.29
C ASP A 288 3.06 22.24 13.22
N ALA A 289 1.79 21.99 13.61
CA ALA A 289 1.00 22.92 14.41
C ALA A 289 1.64 23.31 15.76
N SER A 290 2.34 22.37 16.41
CA SER A 290 3.03 22.59 17.70
C SER A 290 4.51 22.91 17.53
N GLY A 291 5.08 22.64 16.36
CA GLY A 291 6.48 22.81 16.00
C GLY A 291 6.84 21.91 14.82
N ALA A 292 7.92 22.21 14.14
CA ALA A 292 8.32 21.49 12.93
C ALA A 292 8.53 19.99 13.21
N GLY A 293 7.62 19.16 12.70
CA GLY A 293 7.63 17.69 12.84
C GLY A 293 7.23 17.17 14.23
N ASP A 294 6.66 17.99 15.11
CA ASP A 294 6.25 17.55 16.45
C ASP A 294 4.97 16.68 16.43
N GLY A 295 4.23 16.71 15.32
CA GLY A 295 2.98 15.95 15.14
C GLY A 295 3.16 14.55 14.56
N ILE A 296 4.38 14.03 14.43
CA ILE A 296 4.68 12.70 13.91
C ILE A 296 5.68 11.96 14.79
N SER A 297 5.52 10.65 14.88
CA SER A 297 6.42 9.72 15.56
C SER A 297 6.80 8.56 14.64
N GLY A 298 7.68 7.69 15.08
CA GLY A 298 8.09 6.48 14.35
C GLY A 298 9.44 6.61 13.62
N PRO A 299 9.88 5.55 12.94
CA PRO A 299 11.24 5.43 12.38
C PRO A 299 11.63 6.56 11.43
N ILE A 300 10.67 7.06 10.64
CA ILE A 300 10.93 8.13 9.66
C ILE A 300 11.50 9.41 10.28
N VAL A 301 11.19 9.66 11.57
CA VAL A 301 11.68 10.87 12.28
C VAL A 301 13.20 10.82 12.45
N ASP A 302 13.72 9.67 12.89
CA ASP A 302 15.17 9.50 13.08
C ASP A 302 15.90 9.38 11.74
N ILE A 303 15.30 8.67 10.76
CA ILE A 303 15.79 8.60 9.40
C ILE A 303 15.91 10.02 8.80
N ALA A 304 14.85 10.83 8.89
CA ALA A 304 14.87 12.18 8.38
C ALA A 304 15.93 13.05 9.06
N LYS A 305 16.10 12.92 10.37
CA LYS A 305 17.15 13.64 11.13
C LYS A 305 18.57 13.15 10.80
N GLY A 306 18.74 11.89 10.37
CA GLY A 306 20.03 11.28 10.01
C GLY A 306 20.48 11.57 8.57
N ILE A 307 19.55 11.80 7.65
CA ILE A 307 19.84 12.02 6.23
C ILE A 307 20.53 13.39 6.03
N THR A 308 21.61 13.36 5.24
CA THR A 308 22.44 14.53 4.89
C THR A 308 21.62 15.74 4.41
N PRO A 309 22.07 17.00 4.71
CA PRO A 309 21.45 18.21 4.17
C PRO A 309 21.43 18.35 2.64
N LYS A 310 22.05 17.41 1.90
CA LYS A 310 22.06 17.38 0.43
C LYS A 310 20.74 16.85 -0.17
N VAL A 311 19.89 16.24 0.65
CA VAL A 311 18.57 15.74 0.23
C VAL A 311 17.52 16.79 0.59
N ASP A 312 16.70 17.18 -0.39
CA ASP A 312 15.78 18.31 -0.29
C ASP A 312 14.39 17.93 0.18
N ALA A 313 13.92 16.75 -0.19
CA ALA A 313 12.59 16.25 0.15
C ALA A 313 12.61 14.73 0.33
N LEU A 314 11.74 14.21 1.20
CA LEU A 314 11.49 12.79 1.40
C LEU A 314 10.05 12.48 1.03
N VAL A 315 9.85 11.48 0.17
CA VAL A 315 8.57 10.84 -0.11
C VAL A 315 8.60 9.48 0.54
N THR A 316 7.62 9.16 1.36
CA THR A 316 7.64 8.01 2.26
C THR A 316 6.41 7.13 2.10
N GLY A 317 6.39 5.94 2.72
CA GLY A 317 5.30 4.95 2.61
C GLY A 317 5.25 4.00 3.81
N HIS A 318 4.88 2.75 3.57
CA HIS A 318 4.86 1.61 4.48
C HIS A 318 3.78 1.64 5.57
N THR A 319 3.64 2.75 6.29
CA THR A 319 2.68 2.82 7.41
C THR A 319 1.23 3.07 6.99
N HIS A 320 0.99 3.31 5.69
CA HIS A 320 -0.33 3.65 5.13
C HIS A 320 -0.96 4.93 5.70
N GLU A 321 -0.17 5.74 6.40
CA GLU A 321 -0.62 6.99 7.02
C GLU A 321 -0.48 8.18 6.07
N ALA A 322 -1.31 9.19 6.27
CA ALA A 322 -1.25 10.42 5.49
C ALA A 322 -0.61 11.55 6.32
N TYR A 323 0.44 12.15 5.81
CA TYR A 323 1.05 13.32 6.46
C TYR A 323 1.84 14.19 5.48
N VAL A 324 1.94 15.46 5.85
CA VAL A 324 2.84 16.46 5.26
C VAL A 324 3.51 17.17 6.43
N CYS A 325 4.76 16.83 6.70
CA CYS A 325 5.51 17.32 7.86
C CYS A 325 6.79 18.02 7.44
N THR A 326 7.28 18.93 8.27
CA THR A 326 8.61 19.53 8.14
C THR A 326 9.52 18.96 9.21
N ILE A 327 10.46 18.09 8.85
CA ILE A 327 11.44 17.56 9.80
C ILE A 327 12.80 18.19 9.48
N PRO A 328 13.41 18.97 10.43
CA PRO A 328 14.71 19.58 10.20
C PRO A 328 15.80 18.55 9.89
N ASP A 329 16.67 18.88 8.93
CA ASP A 329 17.87 18.10 8.65
C ASP A 329 18.95 18.26 9.75
N PRO A 330 20.07 17.51 9.70
CA PRO A 330 21.16 17.64 10.68
C PRO A 330 21.77 19.04 10.80
N ALA A 331 21.55 19.93 9.82
CA ALA A 331 21.97 21.33 9.85
C ALA A 331 20.86 22.29 10.33
N GLY A 332 19.73 21.77 10.77
CA GLY A 332 18.58 22.54 11.26
C GLY A 332 17.76 23.21 10.16
N LYS A 333 17.96 22.84 8.87
CA LYS A 333 17.17 23.41 7.77
C LYS A 333 15.89 22.62 7.56
N PRO A 334 14.78 23.29 7.19
CA PRO A 334 13.52 22.61 6.94
C PRO A 334 13.64 21.59 5.80
N ARG A 335 12.99 20.45 5.96
CA ARG A 335 12.86 19.41 4.92
C ARG A 335 11.46 18.85 4.96
N THR A 336 10.78 18.86 3.81
CA THR A 336 9.46 18.24 3.69
C THR A 336 9.57 16.73 3.70
N VAL A 337 8.67 16.08 4.42
CA VAL A 337 8.51 14.63 4.56
C VAL A 337 7.03 14.32 4.36
N THR A 338 6.70 13.55 3.34
CA THR A 338 5.31 13.35 2.93
C THR A 338 4.97 11.88 2.75
N SER A 339 3.73 11.53 3.05
CA SER A 339 3.12 10.25 2.71
C SER A 339 1.66 10.45 2.31
N ALA A 340 1.19 9.69 1.33
CA ALA A 340 -0.11 9.83 0.70
C ALA A 340 -1.08 8.69 1.08
N SER A 341 -1.03 8.19 2.32
CA SER A 341 -1.85 7.06 2.78
C SER A 341 -1.56 5.79 1.97
N SER A 342 -2.58 5.14 1.42
CA SER A 342 -2.47 3.88 0.67
C SER A 342 -3.58 3.74 -0.39
N PHE A 343 -3.48 2.70 -1.24
CA PHE A 343 -4.52 2.25 -2.16
C PHE A 343 -4.98 3.32 -3.16
N GLY A 344 -4.08 4.26 -3.48
CA GLY A 344 -4.40 5.36 -4.40
C GLY A 344 -5.47 6.33 -3.91
N LYS A 345 -5.76 6.37 -2.60
CA LYS A 345 -6.75 7.28 -1.99
C LYS A 345 -6.32 8.74 -2.03
N LEU A 346 -5.02 8.97 -1.94
CA LEU A 346 -4.41 10.31 -1.97
C LEU A 346 -3.28 10.35 -2.99
N TYR A 347 -2.93 11.55 -3.39
CA TYR A 347 -1.62 11.88 -3.94
C TYR A 347 -1.11 13.15 -3.30
N THR A 348 0.20 13.31 -3.20
CA THR A 348 0.85 14.55 -2.72
C THR A 348 1.29 15.38 -3.91
N ASP A 349 0.96 16.67 -3.91
CA ASP A 349 1.49 17.66 -4.85
C ASP A 349 2.52 18.53 -4.11
N THR A 350 3.77 18.44 -4.54
CA THR A 350 4.90 19.18 -3.95
C THR A 350 5.50 20.12 -4.99
N THR A 351 5.53 21.40 -4.68
CA THR A 351 6.25 22.40 -5.49
C THR A 351 7.71 22.52 -5.01
N LEU A 352 8.65 22.20 -5.90
CA LEU A 352 10.08 22.33 -5.69
C LEU A 352 10.62 23.50 -6.50
N THR A 353 10.95 24.61 -5.87
CA THR A 353 11.53 25.77 -6.56
C THR A 353 13.02 25.53 -6.83
N TYR A 354 13.35 25.25 -8.11
CA TYR A 354 14.71 24.99 -8.57
C TYR A 354 15.42 26.30 -8.98
N ASP A 355 16.54 26.64 -8.36
CA ASP A 355 17.40 27.77 -8.77
C ASP A 355 18.42 27.30 -9.83
N ARG A 356 18.30 27.83 -11.04
CA ARG A 356 19.15 27.49 -12.19
C ARG A 356 20.62 27.87 -11.99
N LYS A 357 20.93 28.85 -11.10
CA LYS A 357 22.29 29.30 -10.81
C LYS A 357 23.01 28.34 -9.86
N THR A 358 22.37 27.97 -8.74
CA THR A 358 22.91 27.00 -7.79
C THR A 358 22.76 25.57 -8.25
N LYS A 359 21.78 25.30 -9.14
CA LYS A 359 21.31 23.98 -9.61
C LYS A 359 20.77 23.14 -8.45
N ASP A 360 20.04 23.78 -7.56
CA ASP A 360 19.60 23.24 -6.30
C ASP A 360 18.18 23.72 -5.98
N ILE A 361 17.51 23.07 -5.03
CA ILE A 361 16.18 23.45 -4.55
C ILE A 361 16.31 24.56 -3.48
N VAL A 362 15.44 25.55 -3.58
CA VAL A 362 15.25 26.55 -2.55
C VAL A 362 14.32 25.99 -1.48
N ARG A 363 14.87 25.30 -0.50
CA ARG A 363 14.09 24.48 0.47
C ARG A 363 13.08 25.27 1.30
N THR A 364 13.34 26.56 1.53
CA THR A 364 12.41 27.46 2.26
C THR A 364 11.17 27.86 1.46
N SER A 365 11.11 27.52 0.17
CA SER A 365 9.94 27.73 -0.71
C SER A 365 9.28 26.43 -1.16
N VAL A 366 9.71 25.29 -0.63
CA VAL A 366 9.01 24.01 -0.85
C VAL A 366 7.65 24.05 -0.17
N SER A 367 6.62 23.65 -0.90
CA SER A 367 5.27 23.49 -0.34
C SER A 367 4.69 22.16 -0.81
N SER A 368 4.00 21.46 0.06
CA SER A 368 3.40 20.17 -0.20
C SER A 368 1.98 20.13 0.35
N ALA A 369 1.10 19.40 -0.33
CA ALA A 369 -0.24 19.11 0.15
C ALA A 369 -0.72 17.73 -0.31
N ASN A 370 -1.44 17.03 0.54
CA ASN A 370 -2.17 15.81 0.18
C ASN A 370 -3.53 16.17 -0.44
N HIS A 371 -3.88 15.50 -1.51
CA HIS A 371 -5.13 15.69 -2.25
C HIS A 371 -5.91 14.38 -2.33
N VAL A 372 -7.20 14.45 -2.03
CA VAL A 372 -8.09 13.29 -2.09
C VAL A 372 -8.40 12.91 -3.54
N VAL A 373 -8.22 11.64 -3.85
CA VAL A 373 -8.64 11.03 -5.11
C VAL A 373 -10.13 10.70 -4.99
N THR A 374 -10.99 11.70 -5.20
CA THR A 374 -12.42 11.55 -5.05
C THR A 374 -13.04 10.73 -6.16
N ARG A 375 -14.10 9.96 -5.86
CA ARG A 375 -14.86 9.17 -6.84
C ARG A 375 -15.93 9.97 -7.59
N THR A 376 -15.98 11.28 -7.37
CA THR A 376 -16.94 12.19 -8.04
C THR A 376 -16.42 12.78 -9.34
N GLN A 377 -15.12 12.61 -9.63
CA GLN A 377 -14.50 13.06 -10.88
C GLN A 377 -14.69 12.03 -12.01
N PRO A 378 -14.52 12.41 -13.30
CA PRO A 378 -14.56 11.45 -14.40
C PRO A 378 -13.51 10.37 -14.29
N LYS A 379 -13.84 9.14 -14.63
CA LYS A 379 -12.91 8.03 -14.76
C LYS A 379 -12.00 8.23 -15.98
N ALA A 380 -10.76 7.77 -15.89
CA ALA A 380 -9.84 7.72 -17.02
C ALA A 380 -10.16 6.53 -17.92
N GLU A 381 -10.75 6.77 -19.09
CA GLU A 381 -11.29 5.74 -19.99
C GLU A 381 -10.27 4.65 -20.41
N ASP A 382 -8.99 4.98 -20.53
CA ASP A 382 -7.95 4.04 -20.88
C ASP A 382 -7.58 3.10 -19.72
N ILE A 383 -7.76 3.56 -18.46
CA ILE A 383 -7.64 2.72 -17.26
C ILE A 383 -8.91 1.90 -17.10
N THR A 384 -10.10 2.47 -17.33
CA THR A 384 -11.37 1.71 -17.30
C THR A 384 -11.33 0.53 -18.29
N ARG A 385 -10.81 0.74 -19.51
CA ARG A 385 -10.65 -0.36 -20.47
C ARG A 385 -9.65 -1.41 -19.97
N LEU A 386 -8.51 -0.99 -19.45
CA LEU A 386 -7.52 -1.91 -18.87
C LEU A 386 -8.15 -2.79 -17.78
N ILE A 387 -8.86 -2.19 -16.84
CA ILE A 387 -9.57 -2.91 -15.77
C ILE A 387 -10.59 -3.88 -16.36
N SER A 388 -11.38 -3.44 -17.35
CA SER A 388 -12.37 -4.31 -18.02
C SER A 388 -11.72 -5.50 -18.71
N ASP A 389 -10.62 -5.29 -19.44
CA ASP A 389 -9.91 -6.35 -20.16
C ASP A 389 -9.37 -7.43 -19.20
N TRP A 390 -8.78 -7.02 -18.08
CA TRP A 390 -8.28 -7.94 -17.07
C TRP A 390 -9.41 -8.59 -16.24
N ASN A 391 -10.51 -7.87 -15.99
CA ASN A 391 -11.69 -8.44 -15.32
C ASN A 391 -12.35 -9.54 -16.16
N GLU A 392 -12.31 -9.48 -17.50
CA GLU A 392 -12.80 -10.58 -18.35
C GLU A 392 -12.05 -11.89 -18.07
N LEU A 393 -10.76 -11.80 -17.68
CA LEU A 393 -9.95 -12.97 -17.31
C LEU A 393 -10.16 -13.39 -15.85
N ALA A 394 -10.26 -12.42 -14.94
CA ALA A 394 -10.39 -12.66 -13.51
C ALA A 394 -11.79 -13.14 -13.08
N ALA A 395 -12.85 -12.58 -13.67
CA ALA A 395 -14.23 -12.76 -13.22
C ALA A 395 -14.70 -14.22 -13.10
N PRO A 396 -14.35 -15.15 -14.00
CA PRO A 396 -14.76 -16.55 -13.87
C PRO A 396 -14.21 -17.24 -12.61
N ILE A 397 -13.07 -16.76 -12.09
CA ILE A 397 -12.42 -17.27 -10.87
C ILE A 397 -12.91 -16.46 -9.68
N ALA A 398 -12.81 -15.14 -9.76
CA ALA A 398 -13.12 -14.23 -8.67
C ALA A 398 -14.60 -14.31 -8.21
N ALA A 399 -15.53 -14.54 -9.12
CA ALA A 399 -16.96 -14.60 -8.80
C ALA A 399 -17.44 -15.95 -8.22
N GLN A 400 -16.55 -16.92 -8.03
CA GLN A 400 -16.94 -18.22 -7.45
C GLN A 400 -17.35 -18.03 -5.99
N PRO A 401 -18.58 -18.40 -5.58
CA PRO A 401 -18.98 -18.39 -4.18
C PRO A 401 -18.16 -19.39 -3.36
N VAL A 402 -17.61 -18.95 -2.24
CA VAL A 402 -16.85 -19.79 -1.30
C VAL A 402 -17.47 -19.83 0.09
N GLY A 403 -18.49 -19.01 0.36
CA GLY A 403 -19.18 -19.02 1.65
C GLY A 403 -20.31 -18.02 1.76
N HIS A 404 -20.90 -17.95 2.95
CA HIS A 404 -22.00 -17.04 3.28
C HIS A 404 -21.80 -16.45 4.68
N ILE A 405 -22.07 -15.15 4.83
CA ILE A 405 -22.02 -14.41 6.10
C ILE A 405 -23.36 -13.72 6.37
N SER A 406 -23.74 -13.55 7.63
CA SER A 406 -24.98 -12.87 8.03
C SER A 406 -24.78 -11.39 8.37
N GLY A 407 -23.54 -10.91 8.42
CA GLY A 407 -23.15 -9.53 8.73
C GLY A 407 -21.70 -9.28 8.39
N ASP A 408 -21.27 -8.03 8.50
CA ASP A 408 -19.87 -7.66 8.24
C ASP A 408 -18.90 -8.37 9.19
N LEU A 409 -17.79 -8.85 8.66
CA LEU A 409 -16.66 -9.40 9.41
C LEU A 409 -15.49 -8.41 9.31
N PRO A 410 -15.36 -7.47 10.25
CA PRO A 410 -14.24 -6.54 10.25
C PRO A 410 -12.92 -7.26 10.55
N GLY A 411 -11.94 -7.00 9.70
CA GLY A 411 -10.55 -7.36 9.89
C GLY A 411 -9.73 -6.10 10.17
N ARG A 412 -9.36 -5.37 9.11
CA ARG A 412 -8.66 -4.09 9.23
C ARG A 412 -9.52 -2.96 9.80
N GLY A 413 -10.83 -3.02 9.61
CA GLY A 413 -11.79 -2.06 10.17
C GLY A 413 -12.18 -2.35 11.62
N ALA A 414 -11.61 -3.36 12.27
CA ALA A 414 -11.90 -3.67 13.67
C ALA A 414 -11.50 -2.52 14.58
N THR A 415 -12.38 -2.19 15.53
CA THR A 415 -12.18 -1.12 16.53
C THR A 415 -11.52 -1.62 17.81
N THR A 416 -11.31 -2.92 17.91
CA THR A 416 -10.66 -3.63 19.01
C THR A 416 -9.40 -4.32 18.50
N PRO A 417 -8.42 -4.62 19.37
CA PRO A 417 -7.24 -5.38 18.99
C PRO A 417 -7.54 -6.77 18.40
N GLU A 418 -8.59 -7.40 18.88
CA GLU A 418 -9.16 -8.65 18.36
C GLU A 418 -10.17 -8.32 17.26
N SER A 419 -10.18 -9.06 16.16
CA SER A 419 -11.07 -8.85 15.03
C SER A 419 -11.91 -10.09 14.72
N PRO A 420 -13.23 -9.94 14.47
CA PRO A 420 -14.09 -11.05 14.09
C PRO A 420 -13.58 -11.88 12.91
N LEU A 421 -13.06 -11.20 11.87
CA LEU A 421 -12.49 -11.90 10.71
C LEU A 421 -11.20 -12.66 11.04
N GLY A 422 -10.37 -12.09 11.92
CA GLY A 422 -9.14 -12.75 12.37
C GLY A 422 -9.41 -14.03 13.15
N ASP A 423 -10.45 -14.02 13.98
CA ASP A 423 -10.91 -15.20 14.71
C ASP A 423 -11.37 -16.32 13.74
N VAL A 424 -12.14 -15.96 12.72
CA VAL A 424 -12.61 -16.92 11.70
C VAL A 424 -11.43 -17.50 10.92
N ILE A 425 -10.46 -16.69 10.56
CA ILE A 425 -9.24 -17.15 9.85
C ILE A 425 -8.43 -18.11 10.75
N ALA A 426 -8.25 -17.78 12.02
CA ALA A 426 -7.56 -18.66 12.95
C ALA A 426 -8.31 -19.99 13.13
N ASP A 427 -9.64 -19.96 13.21
CA ASP A 427 -10.47 -21.17 13.25
C ASP A 427 -10.34 -22.01 11.98
N ALA A 428 -10.29 -21.38 10.81
CA ALA A 428 -10.08 -22.04 9.53
C ALA A 428 -8.70 -22.73 9.45
N GLN A 429 -7.65 -22.06 9.90
CA GLN A 429 -6.31 -22.64 9.97
C GLN A 429 -6.25 -23.83 10.93
N LEU A 430 -6.90 -23.73 12.09
CA LEU A 430 -7.00 -24.86 13.04
C LEU A 430 -7.79 -26.03 12.44
N ALA A 431 -8.91 -25.76 11.77
CA ALA A 431 -9.71 -26.79 11.12
C ALA A 431 -8.90 -27.51 10.04
N HIS A 432 -8.16 -26.80 9.21
CA HIS A 432 -7.27 -27.38 8.21
C HIS A 432 -6.15 -28.20 8.88
N ALA A 433 -5.47 -27.64 9.90
CA ALA A 433 -4.38 -28.31 10.60
C ALA A 433 -4.84 -29.64 11.23
N LYS A 434 -6.06 -29.74 11.73
CA LYS A 434 -6.65 -30.99 12.24
C LYS A 434 -6.85 -32.07 11.17
N THR A 435 -6.86 -31.72 9.89
CA THR A 435 -6.86 -32.70 8.80
C THR A 435 -5.48 -33.33 8.57
N LEU A 436 -4.41 -32.63 8.97
CA LEU A 436 -3.03 -33.07 8.88
C LEU A 436 -2.62 -33.88 10.13
N ASP A 437 -3.06 -33.40 11.29
CA ASP A 437 -2.76 -33.98 12.61
C ASP A 437 -3.88 -33.59 13.57
N ASP A 438 -4.66 -34.59 14.02
CA ASP A 438 -5.80 -34.41 14.92
C ASP A 438 -5.43 -33.90 16.33
N THR A 439 -4.14 -33.90 16.65
CA THR A 439 -3.58 -33.33 17.88
C THR A 439 -3.38 -31.81 17.83
N ALA A 440 -3.69 -31.15 16.70
CA ALA A 440 -3.69 -29.69 16.60
C ALA A 440 -4.71 -29.08 17.56
N VAL A 441 -4.27 -28.15 18.43
CA VAL A 441 -5.10 -27.67 19.55
C VAL A 441 -5.43 -26.18 19.46
N LEU A 442 -4.66 -25.38 18.75
CA LEU A 442 -4.91 -23.95 18.57
C LEU A 442 -4.25 -23.43 17.27
N ALA A 443 -4.72 -22.28 16.81
CA ALA A 443 -4.09 -21.54 15.72
C ALA A 443 -3.90 -20.06 16.06
N LEU A 444 -2.91 -19.45 15.41
CA LEU A 444 -2.55 -18.04 15.55
C LEU A 444 -2.49 -17.38 14.17
N MET A 445 -3.07 -16.17 14.06
CA MET A 445 -3.02 -15.36 12.84
C MET A 445 -2.51 -13.97 13.14
N ASN A 446 -1.55 -13.47 12.35
CA ASN A 446 -1.05 -12.10 12.50
C ASN A 446 -1.98 -11.08 11.84
N PRO A 447 -2.13 -9.87 12.43
CA PRO A 447 -3.01 -8.85 11.87
C PRO A 447 -2.54 -8.35 10.50
N GLY A 448 -1.24 -8.37 10.23
CA GLY A 448 -0.65 -8.00 8.93
C GLY A 448 -1.07 -8.90 7.78
N GLY A 449 -1.37 -10.16 8.06
CA GLY A 449 -1.86 -11.15 7.10
C GLY A 449 -3.33 -10.99 6.71
N ILE A 450 -4.08 -10.08 7.36
CA ILE A 450 -5.50 -9.80 7.07
C ILE A 450 -5.56 -8.45 6.33
N ARG A 451 -5.85 -8.45 5.03
CA ARG A 451 -5.68 -7.28 4.17
C ARG A 451 -6.95 -6.48 3.91
N SER A 452 -8.13 -7.09 4.12
CA SER A 452 -9.44 -6.46 3.91
C SER A 452 -10.44 -6.91 4.97
N ASP A 453 -11.59 -6.23 5.03
CA ASP A 453 -12.78 -6.70 5.73
C ASP A 453 -13.58 -7.61 4.78
N LEU A 454 -14.40 -8.53 5.29
CA LEU A 454 -15.49 -9.13 4.53
C LEU A 454 -16.78 -8.34 4.81
N VAL A 455 -17.37 -7.80 3.76
CA VAL A 455 -18.53 -6.91 3.85
C VAL A 455 -19.79 -7.67 3.43
N TYR A 456 -20.85 -7.67 4.25
CA TYR A 456 -22.11 -8.33 3.97
C TYR A 456 -22.78 -7.81 2.68
N LYS A 457 -22.64 -6.51 2.41
CA LYS A 457 -23.21 -5.89 1.21
C LYS A 457 -22.45 -6.32 -0.03
N ALA A 458 -23.16 -6.89 -0.99
CA ALA A 458 -22.60 -7.34 -2.25
C ALA A 458 -21.73 -6.26 -2.94
N SER A 459 -20.55 -6.66 -3.40
CA SER A 459 -19.62 -5.83 -4.16
C SER A 459 -19.92 -5.86 -5.67
N GLY A 460 -20.60 -6.92 -6.14
CA GLY A 460 -20.96 -7.17 -7.54
C GLY A 460 -22.38 -7.73 -7.70
N SER A 461 -22.52 -8.83 -8.42
CA SER A 461 -23.80 -9.48 -8.71
C SER A 461 -24.07 -10.74 -7.88
N GLU A 462 -23.21 -11.08 -6.94
CA GLU A 462 -23.25 -12.31 -6.12
C GLU A 462 -24.43 -12.36 -5.14
N GLY A 463 -24.90 -11.20 -4.68
CA GLY A 463 -25.95 -11.06 -3.68
C GLY A 463 -25.39 -10.81 -2.28
N ASP A 464 -26.19 -10.09 -1.45
CA ASP A 464 -25.78 -9.73 -0.10
C ASP A 464 -25.49 -11.00 0.73
N GLY A 465 -24.35 -11.01 1.44
CA GLY A 465 -23.90 -12.09 2.31
C GLY A 465 -23.19 -13.25 1.61
N VAL A 466 -23.11 -13.28 0.28
CA VAL A 466 -22.27 -14.24 -0.42
C VAL A 466 -20.82 -13.79 -0.34
N VAL A 467 -19.93 -14.68 0.08
CA VAL A 467 -18.47 -14.46 0.03
C VAL A 467 -17.95 -15.11 -1.25
N THR A 468 -17.29 -14.31 -2.06
CA THR A 468 -16.67 -14.78 -3.32
C THR A 468 -15.19 -15.14 -3.10
N TYR A 469 -14.63 -15.94 -4.02
CA TYR A 469 -13.19 -16.22 -4.05
C TYR A 469 -12.35 -14.92 -4.10
N GLY A 470 -12.81 -13.94 -4.89
CA GLY A 470 -12.10 -12.64 -5.02
C GLY A 470 -12.05 -11.85 -3.73
N GLU A 471 -13.13 -11.88 -2.94
CA GLU A 471 -13.15 -11.24 -1.63
C GLU A 471 -12.25 -11.96 -0.63
N ALA A 472 -12.32 -13.30 -0.58
CA ALA A 472 -11.45 -14.12 0.26
C ALA A 472 -9.96 -13.94 -0.11
N PHE A 473 -9.64 -13.91 -1.41
CA PHE A 473 -8.28 -13.62 -1.91
C PHE A 473 -7.81 -12.21 -1.44
N THR A 474 -8.69 -11.21 -1.52
CA THR A 474 -8.34 -9.85 -1.07
C THR A 474 -8.07 -9.80 0.45
N VAL A 475 -8.66 -10.71 1.22
CA VAL A 475 -8.39 -10.85 2.66
C VAL A 475 -7.02 -11.48 2.93
N GLN A 476 -6.66 -12.56 2.22
CA GLN A 476 -5.42 -13.34 2.40
C GLN A 476 -4.67 -13.54 1.07
N PRO A 477 -4.00 -12.49 0.53
CA PRO A 477 -3.43 -12.55 -0.82
C PRO A 477 -1.97 -13.04 -0.91
N PHE A 478 -1.40 -13.59 0.18
CA PHE A 478 0.05 -13.84 0.27
C PHE A 478 0.48 -15.24 -0.13
N SER A 479 -0.45 -16.15 -0.39
CA SER A 479 -0.16 -17.57 -0.68
C SER A 479 0.76 -18.23 0.36
N ASN A 480 0.58 -17.88 1.64
CA ASN A 480 1.24 -18.60 2.71
C ASN A 480 0.66 -20.01 2.82
N THR A 481 1.46 -20.97 3.27
CA THR A 481 0.94 -22.29 3.65
C THR A 481 0.49 -22.29 5.10
N VAL A 482 -0.52 -23.10 5.45
CA VAL A 482 -0.84 -23.39 6.85
C VAL A 482 0.18 -24.38 7.39
N ASN A 483 0.98 -23.92 8.34
CA ASN A 483 2.01 -24.74 8.97
C ASN A 483 1.55 -25.16 10.38
N LEU A 484 1.84 -26.39 10.74
CA LEU A 484 1.58 -26.93 12.07
C LEU A 484 2.92 -27.29 12.73
N VAL A 485 3.22 -26.68 13.87
CA VAL A 485 4.48 -26.90 14.61
C VAL A 485 4.21 -27.30 16.06
N THR A 486 5.19 -27.89 16.71
CA THR A 486 5.18 -28.14 18.16
C THR A 486 5.88 -27.00 18.88
N LEU A 487 5.17 -26.33 19.80
CA LEU A 487 5.71 -25.32 20.72
C LEU A 487 5.59 -25.80 22.16
N THR A 488 6.53 -25.45 23.01
CA THR A 488 6.32 -25.54 24.47
C THR A 488 5.38 -24.44 24.93
N GLY A 489 4.73 -24.64 26.10
CA GLY A 489 3.89 -23.59 26.67
C GLY A 489 4.68 -22.31 26.98
N GLU A 490 5.97 -22.43 27.36
CA GLU A 490 6.85 -21.28 27.55
C GLU A 490 7.07 -20.48 26.26
N GLN A 491 7.28 -21.17 25.11
CA GLN A 491 7.39 -20.53 23.79
C GLN A 491 6.07 -19.85 23.38
N LEU A 492 4.93 -20.51 23.63
CA LEU A 492 3.61 -19.92 23.36
C LEU A 492 3.38 -18.64 24.16
N VAL A 493 3.65 -18.67 25.48
CA VAL A 493 3.55 -17.48 26.33
C VAL A 493 4.51 -16.39 25.87
N THR A 494 5.72 -16.75 25.45
CA THR A 494 6.70 -15.82 24.93
C THR A 494 6.21 -15.17 23.62
N ALA A 495 5.65 -15.95 22.71
CA ALA A 495 5.06 -15.43 21.46
C ALA A 495 3.92 -14.45 21.76
N LEU A 496 3.01 -14.77 22.68
CA LEU A 496 1.95 -13.84 23.09
C LEU A 496 2.52 -12.55 23.69
N LYS A 497 3.63 -12.58 24.41
CA LYS A 497 4.31 -11.38 24.94
C LYS A 497 5.03 -10.57 23.86
N GLN A 498 5.52 -11.21 22.81
CA GLN A 498 6.16 -10.53 21.68
C GLN A 498 5.21 -9.62 20.90
N GLN A 499 3.88 -9.82 20.99
CA GLN A 499 2.87 -8.92 20.40
C GLN A 499 3.02 -7.46 20.82
N VAL A 500 3.50 -7.22 22.02
CA VAL A 500 3.48 -5.93 22.73
C VAL A 500 4.85 -5.57 23.32
N SER A 501 5.91 -6.25 22.90
CA SER A 501 7.27 -6.03 23.40
C SER A 501 8.31 -6.10 22.28
N GLY A 502 9.53 -5.70 22.56
CA GLY A 502 10.60 -5.65 21.55
C GLY A 502 10.26 -4.70 20.41
N GLY A 503 10.40 -5.15 19.18
CA GLY A 503 10.05 -4.37 17.99
C GLY A 503 8.57 -3.99 17.90
N ASN A 504 7.70 -4.74 18.58
CA ASN A 504 6.25 -4.53 18.57
C ASN A 504 5.75 -3.64 19.72
N GLU A 505 6.61 -3.12 20.60
CA GLU A 505 6.18 -2.32 21.76
C GLU A 505 5.54 -1.00 21.33
N ALA A 506 6.13 -0.34 20.36
CA ALA A 506 5.64 0.94 19.84
C ALA A 506 4.43 0.79 18.88
N SER A 507 4.34 -0.34 18.18
CA SER A 507 3.25 -0.67 17.26
C SER A 507 2.82 -2.12 17.46
N PRO A 508 1.96 -2.39 18.46
CA PRO A 508 1.52 -3.73 18.82
C PRO A 508 0.93 -4.52 17.67
N LYS A 509 1.32 -5.79 17.54
CA LYS A 509 0.81 -6.73 16.53
C LYS A 509 0.05 -7.85 17.24
N ILE A 510 -1.23 -7.61 17.49
CA ILE A 510 -2.05 -8.54 18.28
C ILE A 510 -2.44 -9.75 17.43
N LEU A 511 -1.97 -10.92 17.84
CA LEU A 511 -2.31 -12.19 17.20
C LEU A 511 -3.81 -12.48 17.41
N GLN A 512 -4.48 -12.84 16.34
CA GLN A 512 -5.83 -13.38 16.38
C GLN A 512 -5.73 -14.86 16.71
N VAL A 513 -6.62 -15.35 17.53
CA VAL A 513 -6.50 -16.70 18.11
C VAL A 513 -7.70 -17.55 17.78
N SER A 514 -7.51 -18.86 17.57
CA SER A 514 -8.60 -19.78 17.33
C SER A 514 -9.45 -20.00 18.58
N GLU A 515 -10.66 -20.52 18.38
CA GLU A 515 -11.56 -20.92 19.48
C GLU A 515 -10.83 -21.81 20.48
N GLY A 516 -11.10 -21.57 21.77
CA GLY A 516 -10.49 -22.28 22.90
C GLY A 516 -9.28 -21.57 23.51
N LEU A 517 -8.53 -20.76 22.80
CA LEU A 517 -7.46 -19.94 23.38
C LEU A 517 -8.02 -18.59 23.85
N THR A 518 -7.80 -18.27 25.12
CA THR A 518 -8.22 -16.97 25.71
C THR A 518 -7.12 -16.41 26.59
N TYR A 519 -6.99 -15.06 26.65
CA TYR A 519 -6.06 -14.36 27.53
C TYR A 519 -6.47 -12.91 27.76
N THR A 520 -5.75 -12.22 28.67
CA THR A 520 -5.99 -10.81 28.98
C THR A 520 -4.81 -9.94 28.50
N LEU A 521 -5.16 -8.83 27.82
CA LEU A 521 -4.25 -7.70 27.53
C LEU A 521 -4.59 -6.55 28.47
N ASP A 522 -3.66 -6.20 29.36
CA ASP A 522 -3.78 -5.09 30.30
C ASP A 522 -2.95 -3.88 29.85
N TYR A 523 -3.60 -2.89 29.23
CA TYR A 523 -2.96 -1.67 28.76
C TYR A 523 -2.58 -0.68 29.88
N THR A 524 -2.90 -0.99 31.15
CA THR A 524 -2.36 -0.25 32.29
C THR A 524 -0.91 -0.61 32.61
N GLN A 525 -0.43 -1.73 32.02
CA GLN A 525 0.95 -2.21 32.10
C GLN A 525 1.76 -1.74 30.88
N SER A 526 3.05 -2.05 30.84
CA SER A 526 3.97 -1.70 29.74
C SER A 526 4.71 -2.93 29.20
N GLY A 527 5.07 -2.89 27.93
CA GLY A 527 5.83 -3.94 27.27
C GLY A 527 5.17 -5.32 27.43
N ALA A 528 5.98 -6.33 27.68
CA ALA A 528 5.54 -7.72 27.81
C ALA A 528 4.53 -7.98 28.95
N ASP A 529 4.51 -7.13 29.97
CA ASP A 529 3.61 -7.29 31.12
C ASP A 529 2.15 -6.94 30.78
N ARG A 530 1.90 -6.33 29.61
CA ARG A 530 0.54 -6.19 29.07
C ARG A 530 -0.16 -7.53 28.87
N VAL A 531 0.58 -8.61 28.56
CA VAL A 531 0.02 -9.97 28.51
C VAL A 531 0.01 -10.56 29.91
N VAL A 532 -1.17 -10.71 30.49
CA VAL A 532 -1.34 -11.27 31.83
C VAL A 532 -1.23 -12.79 31.75
N ALA A 533 -0.01 -13.32 31.92
CA ALA A 533 0.33 -14.73 31.68
C ALA A 533 -0.59 -15.73 32.43
N ASP A 534 -0.97 -15.41 33.68
CA ASP A 534 -1.82 -16.28 34.50
C ASP A 534 -3.27 -16.39 33.98
N THR A 535 -3.65 -15.58 32.99
CA THR A 535 -4.99 -15.63 32.38
C THR A 535 -5.02 -16.43 31.08
N ILE A 536 -3.86 -16.87 30.56
CA ILE A 536 -3.82 -17.64 29.32
C ILE A 536 -4.43 -19.02 29.55
N ARG A 537 -5.49 -19.33 28.81
CA ARG A 537 -6.25 -20.59 28.92
C ARG A 537 -6.41 -21.22 27.53
N LEU A 538 -6.24 -22.52 27.49
CA LEU A 538 -6.64 -23.34 26.35
C LEU A 538 -7.75 -24.27 26.77
N ASN A 539 -8.94 -24.14 26.17
CA ASN A 539 -10.16 -24.87 26.54
C ASN A 539 -10.50 -24.74 28.05
N GLY A 540 -10.23 -23.56 28.62
CA GLY A 540 -10.47 -23.25 30.03
C GLY A 540 -9.34 -23.65 30.99
N GLU A 541 -8.39 -24.47 30.54
CA GLU A 541 -7.27 -24.91 31.37
C GLU A 541 -6.04 -23.98 31.20
N PRO A 542 -5.29 -23.68 32.27
CA PRO A 542 -4.06 -22.89 32.18
C PRO A 542 -3.02 -23.54 31.23
N ILE A 543 -2.27 -22.73 30.51
CA ILE A 543 -1.11 -23.23 29.75
C ILE A 543 -0.05 -23.72 30.72
N ASP A 544 0.37 -24.99 30.57
CA ASP A 544 1.55 -25.53 31.27
C ASP A 544 2.82 -25.17 30.49
N PRO A 545 3.73 -24.35 31.05
CA PRO A 545 4.97 -23.95 30.38
C PRO A 545 5.83 -25.12 29.87
N ALA A 546 5.77 -26.27 30.56
CA ALA A 546 6.58 -27.45 30.23
C ALA A 546 5.90 -28.42 29.24
N ALA A 547 4.61 -28.27 29.02
CA ALA A 547 3.87 -29.11 28.07
C ALA A 547 4.14 -28.68 26.61
N SER A 548 3.91 -29.62 25.70
CA SER A 548 4.00 -29.37 24.26
C SER A 548 2.61 -29.21 23.65
N TYR A 549 2.46 -28.26 22.75
CA TYR A 549 1.22 -27.92 22.06
C TYR A 549 1.44 -27.95 20.56
N ARG A 550 0.53 -28.56 19.81
CA ARG A 550 0.52 -28.51 18.34
C ARG A 550 -0.22 -27.25 17.91
N VAL A 551 0.50 -26.30 17.32
CA VAL A 551 0.04 -24.95 17.02
C VAL A 551 0.06 -24.73 15.51
N ALA A 552 -1.10 -24.35 14.95
CA ALA A 552 -1.22 -23.96 13.56
C ALA A 552 -1.00 -22.46 13.36
N MET A 553 -0.40 -22.09 12.24
CA MET A 553 -0.20 -20.70 11.83
C MET A 553 0.18 -20.63 10.36
N ASN A 554 0.17 -19.45 9.75
CA ASN A 554 0.69 -19.31 8.41
C ASN A 554 2.23 -19.46 8.37
N SER A 555 2.78 -19.75 7.19
CA SER A 555 4.23 -19.98 7.00
C SER A 555 5.09 -18.77 7.37
N PHE A 556 4.57 -17.55 7.22
CA PHE A 556 5.24 -16.33 7.63
C PHE A 556 5.46 -16.27 9.16
N LEU A 557 4.42 -16.54 9.95
CA LEU A 557 4.54 -16.63 11.41
C LEU A 557 5.44 -17.79 11.84
N ALA A 558 5.33 -18.96 11.19
CA ALA A 558 6.17 -20.12 11.47
C ALA A 558 7.65 -19.85 11.18
N GLY A 559 7.97 -18.86 10.33
CA GLY A 559 9.32 -18.34 10.10
C GLY A 559 9.78 -17.30 11.12
N GLY A 560 8.97 -16.93 12.10
CA GLY A 560 9.27 -15.87 13.08
C GLY A 560 8.95 -14.46 12.60
N GLY A 561 8.17 -14.32 11.53
CA GLY A 561 7.78 -13.03 10.95
C GLY A 561 7.05 -12.12 11.96
N ASP A 562 6.97 -10.82 11.67
CA ASP A 562 6.38 -9.80 12.53
C ASP A 562 7.03 -9.69 13.93
N GLY A 563 8.30 -10.17 14.09
CA GLY A 563 9.01 -10.14 15.37
C GLY A 563 8.61 -11.27 16.34
N PHE A 564 7.90 -12.29 15.86
CA PHE A 564 7.51 -13.46 16.67
C PHE A 564 8.57 -14.57 16.66
N ALA A 565 9.81 -14.24 17.05
CA ALA A 565 10.94 -15.17 17.03
C ALA A 565 10.64 -16.50 17.74
N ALA A 566 9.86 -16.50 18.81
CA ALA A 566 9.48 -17.71 19.54
C ALA A 566 8.67 -18.70 18.70
N LEU A 567 7.89 -18.22 17.71
CA LEU A 567 7.16 -19.09 16.79
C LEU A 567 8.09 -19.78 15.79
N GLY A 568 9.19 -19.11 15.39
CA GLY A 568 10.22 -19.68 14.52
C GLY A 568 11.07 -20.79 15.18
N GLU A 569 10.95 -20.99 16.49
CA GLU A 569 11.62 -22.07 17.24
C GLU A 569 10.81 -23.38 17.26
N GLY A 570 9.65 -23.41 16.60
CA GLY A 570 8.77 -24.58 16.55
C GLY A 570 9.46 -25.81 15.95
N THR A 571 9.15 -26.99 16.49
CA THR A 571 9.67 -28.28 16.04
C THR A 571 8.59 -29.12 15.35
N ASP A 572 9.01 -30.22 14.71
CA ASP A 572 8.11 -31.19 14.04
C ASP A 572 7.14 -30.53 13.05
N PRO A 573 7.62 -29.72 12.07
CA PRO A 573 6.75 -29.00 11.17
C PRO A 573 6.01 -29.95 10.22
N LEU A 574 4.71 -29.70 10.05
CA LEU A 574 3.91 -30.21 8.95
C LEU A 574 3.43 -29.01 8.12
N VAL A 575 3.51 -29.13 6.81
CA VAL A 575 3.10 -28.09 5.86
C VAL A 575 1.79 -28.54 5.22
N GLY A 576 0.75 -27.73 5.35
CA GLY A 576 -0.58 -27.95 4.79
C GLY A 576 -0.80 -27.21 3.47
N ALA A 577 -2.07 -26.98 3.15
CA ALA A 577 -2.49 -26.23 1.99
C ALA A 577 -2.14 -24.73 2.13
N ASP A 578 -2.30 -24.01 1.03
CA ASP A 578 -2.36 -22.55 0.98
C ASP A 578 -3.40 -22.01 1.97
N ASP A 579 -3.11 -20.90 2.67
CA ASP A 579 -3.97 -20.35 3.73
C ASP A 579 -5.30 -19.81 3.18
N LEU A 580 -5.33 -19.28 1.97
CA LEU A 580 -6.56 -18.92 1.28
C LEU A 580 -7.40 -20.15 0.93
N ALA A 581 -6.76 -21.24 0.48
CA ALA A 581 -7.47 -22.49 0.20
C ALA A 581 -8.09 -23.06 1.48
N ALA A 582 -7.34 -23.08 2.58
CA ALA A 582 -7.84 -23.51 3.90
C ALA A 582 -9.03 -22.65 4.37
N PHE A 583 -8.98 -21.34 4.15
CA PHE A 583 -10.06 -20.42 4.49
C PHE A 583 -11.31 -20.66 3.62
N ASN A 584 -11.14 -20.82 2.31
CA ASN A 584 -12.24 -21.12 1.38
C ASN A 584 -12.90 -22.47 1.69
N ASP A 585 -12.10 -23.50 1.99
CA ASP A 585 -12.60 -24.83 2.38
C ASP A 585 -13.41 -24.77 3.67
N TYR A 586 -12.94 -23.99 4.66
CA TYR A 586 -13.64 -23.78 5.91
C TYR A 586 -15.00 -23.10 5.70
N LEU A 587 -15.03 -21.99 4.96
CA LEU A 587 -16.29 -21.29 4.65
C LEU A 587 -17.26 -22.17 3.87
N THR A 588 -16.79 -22.90 2.87
CA THR A 588 -17.60 -23.80 2.06
C THR A 588 -18.18 -24.96 2.88
N ALA A 589 -17.39 -25.50 3.84
CA ALA A 589 -17.80 -26.61 4.67
C ALA A 589 -18.77 -26.22 5.79
N THR A 590 -18.63 -24.99 6.31
CA THR A 590 -19.34 -24.57 7.52
C THR A 590 -20.52 -23.63 7.25
N THR A 591 -20.62 -23.05 6.05
CA THR A 591 -21.63 -22.04 5.72
C THR A 591 -22.49 -22.41 4.52
N SER A 592 -23.69 -21.84 4.46
CA SER A 592 -24.57 -21.90 3.30
C SER A 592 -25.54 -20.72 3.32
N ALA A 593 -26.33 -20.53 2.25
CA ALA A 593 -27.36 -19.48 2.24
C ALA A 593 -28.39 -19.63 3.37
N ASP A 594 -28.71 -20.87 3.78
CA ASP A 594 -29.64 -21.15 4.89
C ASP A 594 -28.95 -21.19 6.26
N ASN A 595 -27.62 -21.24 6.29
CA ASN A 595 -26.80 -21.24 7.51
C ASN A 595 -25.55 -20.39 7.31
N PRO A 596 -25.71 -19.06 7.18
CA PRO A 596 -24.56 -18.17 7.01
C PRO A 596 -23.75 -18.09 8.32
N LEU A 597 -22.47 -17.75 8.21
CA LEU A 597 -21.60 -17.49 9.34
C LEU A 597 -22.02 -16.19 10.03
N ASP A 598 -22.40 -16.27 11.29
CA ASP A 598 -22.60 -15.10 12.11
C ASP A 598 -21.24 -14.50 12.53
N PRO A 599 -21.06 -13.16 12.51
CA PRO A 599 -19.84 -12.55 13.00
C PRO A 599 -19.55 -12.99 14.45
N PRO A 600 -18.38 -13.64 14.71
CA PRO A 600 -18.03 -14.01 16.08
C PRO A 600 -17.88 -12.77 16.95
N LYS A 601 -18.12 -12.95 18.24
CA LYS A 601 -17.82 -11.89 19.21
C LYS A 601 -16.30 -11.86 19.42
N ALA A 602 -15.73 -10.65 19.41
CA ALA A 602 -14.35 -10.43 19.81
C ALA A 602 -14.24 -10.49 21.35
N ASP A 603 -14.22 -11.70 21.91
CA ASP A 603 -14.24 -11.97 23.36
C ASP A 603 -13.22 -13.03 23.80
N ARG A 604 -12.35 -13.49 22.88
CA ARG A 604 -11.22 -14.39 23.17
C ARG A 604 -10.08 -13.62 23.88
N ILE A 605 -9.95 -12.33 23.60
CA ILE A 605 -8.94 -11.45 24.19
C ILE A 605 -9.62 -10.41 25.09
N THR A 606 -9.51 -10.59 26.40
CA THR A 606 -10.03 -9.61 27.36
C THR A 606 -9.14 -8.37 27.42
N ILE A 607 -9.69 -7.17 27.19
CA ILE A 607 -8.96 -5.91 27.21
C ILE A 607 -9.22 -5.16 28.51
N VAL A 608 -8.14 -4.86 29.26
CA VAL A 608 -8.14 -3.94 30.41
C VAL A 608 -7.52 -2.60 29.98
N LYS A 609 -8.26 -1.48 30.23
CA LYS A 609 -7.86 -0.11 29.80
C LYS A 609 -7.63 0.79 31.00
#